data_af281fad07b86df6ad22ac029e919e62
#
_entry.id   af281fad07b86df6ad22ac029e919e62
#
_cell.length_a   1.000
_cell.length_b   1.000
_cell.length_c   1.000
_cell.angle_alpha   90.00
_cell.angle_beta   90.00
_cell.angle_gamma   90.00
#
_symmetry.space_group_name_H-M   'P 1'
#
loop_
_entity.id
_entity.type
_entity.pdbx_description
1 polymer ?
#
loop_
_entity_poly.entity_id
_entity_poly.type
_entity_poly.pdbx_seq_one_letter_code
_entity_poly.pdbx_strand_id
1 'polypeptide(L)'
;MDDFDSGAITNWQAVSGGSGGWFVYADGHRAPDPAQSDPNVPFDVPDPPQGKFAAVTDMNGPGTRILYRDLRLEGRFTLQATVFYAGTAPFSSPASLAHDTPEPNQQFRIDLVRPAAPIDSVAKSDVLANVFGTSPGDPARRQPTEVSMDVSAWAGQTVRLRLATADNQGPLRVGVDNIRFERIGGGADGRVELLATPRPASAVDLVLHRLTQAQALAALSDHAAERAAADEFAGAVLVARRGKVLLKDAWGRADRKAGVANTPATRFRIGSMNKMFTAVATLQLVEAHKLALDDPIGQHLRRYPNKEVAAKVTVRHLLTHTGGTGDIFGPEFDQHRLGLREHRDYLKLYGSRGLNFEPGARFEYSNYGFVLLGALIEHVSGATYDDYVRDHIFRPAAMRSTGALPEAVEVPERAVGYLRLSPASAWEPNTYTLPWRGTAAGGGYSTVGDLLRFAQALGSGGLLSEATLAEATRPHQQQYGYGFDVQGQGRLASYGHGGGAPGMNGELRVFPELGYVVVALSNLDPPAASELVEFFTLRMPNQ
;
A
#
# COMPACT_ATOMS: atom_id res chain seq x y z
N MET A 1 -9.45 -20.70 23.64
CA MET A 1 -9.73 -19.29 23.56
C MET A 1 -8.53 -18.60 23.01
N ASP A 2 -8.66 -17.45 22.43
CA ASP A 2 -7.54 -16.90 21.66
C ASP A 2 -7.14 -15.56 22.28
N ASP A 3 -5.98 -15.56 22.92
CA ASP A 3 -5.27 -14.37 23.39
C ASP A 3 -4.19 -13.95 22.39
N PHE A 4 -4.18 -14.58 21.20
CA PHE A 4 -3.18 -14.43 20.14
C PHE A 4 -1.72 -14.67 20.56
N ASP A 5 -1.48 -15.13 21.79
CA ASP A 5 -0.14 -15.37 22.35
C ASP A 5 0.65 -16.48 21.61
N SER A 6 0.00 -17.21 20.72
CA SER A 6 0.68 -18.08 19.75
C SER A 6 1.49 -17.29 18.69
N GLY A 7 1.32 -15.98 18.60
CA GLY A 7 1.93 -15.13 17.59
C GLY A 7 1.33 -15.29 16.19
N ALA A 8 0.13 -15.89 16.07
CA ALA A 8 -0.49 -16.20 14.78
C ALA A 8 -2.03 -16.19 14.85
N ILE A 9 -2.65 -15.87 13.73
CA ILE A 9 -4.12 -15.97 13.52
C ILE A 9 -4.51 -17.26 12.78
N THR A 10 -3.66 -18.29 12.81
CA THR A 10 -3.84 -19.53 12.03
C THR A 10 -5.11 -20.30 12.38
N ASN A 11 -5.66 -20.07 13.55
CA ASN A 11 -6.91 -20.67 14.00
C ASN A 11 -8.17 -19.94 13.51
N TRP A 12 -8.00 -18.83 12.82
CA TRP A 12 -9.07 -18.01 12.28
C TRP A 12 -9.10 -18.08 10.77
N GLN A 13 -10.27 -17.85 10.20
CA GLN A 13 -10.40 -17.58 8.77
C GLN A 13 -10.41 -16.07 8.58
N ALA A 14 -9.60 -15.58 7.65
CA ALA A 14 -9.53 -14.17 7.29
C ALA A 14 -10.12 -13.94 5.90
N VAL A 15 -10.94 -12.90 5.79
CA VAL A 15 -11.50 -12.41 4.52
C VAL A 15 -11.23 -10.93 4.45
N SER A 16 -10.76 -10.48 3.30
CA SER A 16 -10.42 -9.08 3.08
C SER A 16 -10.77 -8.62 1.67
N GLY A 17 -11.24 -7.39 1.55
CA GLY A 17 -11.44 -6.65 0.31
C GLY A 17 -10.91 -5.23 0.48
N GLY A 18 -10.32 -4.60 -0.55
CA GLY A 18 -9.69 -3.29 -0.46
C GLY A 18 -8.36 -3.30 0.31
N SER A 19 -7.99 -2.21 0.99
CA SER A 19 -6.69 -2.03 1.63
C SER A 19 -6.56 -2.68 3.01
N GLY A 20 -5.34 -2.99 3.45
CA GLY A 20 -4.97 -3.52 4.78
C GLY A 20 -5.29 -5.02 4.99
N GLY A 21 -5.17 -5.49 6.22
CA GLY A 21 -5.40 -6.89 6.62
C GLY A 21 -5.48 -7.07 8.13
N TRP A 22 -5.83 -8.28 8.59
CA TRP A 22 -5.63 -8.69 9.97
C TRP A 22 -4.25 -9.30 10.15
N PHE A 23 -3.53 -8.90 11.17
CA PHE A 23 -2.23 -9.45 11.55
C PHE A 23 -2.05 -9.46 13.06
N VAL A 24 -1.08 -10.21 13.53
CA VAL A 24 -0.69 -10.27 14.95
C VAL A 24 0.54 -9.38 15.14
N TYR A 25 0.54 -8.58 16.19
CA TYR A 25 1.68 -7.75 16.58
C TYR A 25 2.11 -8.04 18.01
N ALA A 26 3.39 -7.83 18.29
CA ALA A 26 3.99 -7.95 19.61
C ALA A 26 4.37 -6.58 20.16
N ASP A 27 4.61 -6.51 21.47
CA ASP A 27 5.19 -5.35 22.15
C ASP A 27 6.43 -4.81 21.41
N GLY A 28 6.49 -3.50 21.24
CA GLY A 28 7.59 -2.81 20.54
C GLY A 28 7.63 -3.00 19.02
N HIS A 29 6.69 -3.74 18.43
CA HIS A 29 6.62 -3.92 16.98
C HIS A 29 5.52 -3.05 16.39
N ARG A 30 5.88 -2.27 15.38
CA ARG A 30 4.91 -1.55 14.54
C ARG A 30 4.17 -2.53 13.63
N ALA A 31 2.98 -2.11 13.17
CA ALA A 31 2.27 -2.80 12.11
C ALA A 31 3.22 -3.19 10.95
N PRO A 32 3.03 -4.34 10.29
CA PRO A 32 3.97 -4.86 9.29
C PRO A 32 4.17 -3.97 8.06
N ASP A 33 3.30 -3.00 7.84
CA ASP A 33 3.40 -2.10 6.70
C ASP A 33 3.41 -0.63 7.12
N PRO A 34 4.58 -0.08 7.53
CA PRO A 34 4.74 1.35 7.76
C PRO A 34 4.65 2.18 6.48
N ALA A 35 4.75 1.59 5.29
CA ALA A 35 4.64 2.30 4.02
C ALA A 35 3.20 2.68 3.67
N GLN A 36 2.22 2.02 4.28
CA GLN A 36 0.80 2.35 4.16
C GLN A 36 0.27 3.18 5.34
N SER A 37 1.04 3.38 6.40
CA SER A 37 0.67 4.34 7.44
C SER A 37 0.94 5.74 6.92
N ASP A 38 -0.08 6.59 6.88
CA ASP A 38 0.10 8.03 6.65
C ASP A 38 1.12 8.54 7.68
N PRO A 39 2.32 9.01 7.25
CA PRO A 39 3.34 9.50 8.17
C PRO A 39 2.86 10.72 8.98
N ASN A 40 1.76 11.37 8.57
CA ASN A 40 1.14 12.49 9.27
C ASN A 40 0.10 12.06 10.32
N VAL A 41 -0.22 10.79 10.41
CA VAL A 41 -1.07 10.23 11.46
C VAL A 41 -0.28 9.17 12.22
N PRO A 42 0.52 9.57 13.23
CA PRO A 42 1.22 8.61 14.07
C PRO A 42 0.18 7.75 14.80
N PHE A 43 0.03 6.53 14.32
CA PHE A 43 -0.80 5.53 14.94
C PHE A 43 0.06 4.74 15.93
N ASP A 44 0.08 5.18 17.15
CA ASP A 44 0.57 4.36 18.24
C ASP A 44 -0.45 3.26 18.49
N VAL A 45 -0.14 2.05 18.06
CA VAL A 45 -0.87 0.86 18.52
C VAL A 45 -0.46 0.69 19.98
N PRO A 46 -1.41 0.65 20.92
CA PRO A 46 -1.06 0.35 22.30
C PRO A 46 -0.39 -1.02 22.38
N ASP A 47 0.47 -1.22 23.36
CA ASP A 47 1.02 -2.53 23.67
C ASP A 47 -0.11 -3.55 23.79
N PRO A 48 0.14 -4.85 23.46
CA PRO A 48 -0.88 -5.87 23.62
C PRO A 48 -1.49 -5.81 25.02
N PRO A 49 -2.82 -5.67 25.14
CA PRO A 49 -3.48 -5.50 26.44
C PRO A 49 -3.26 -6.65 27.41
N GLN A 50 -3.01 -7.85 26.90
CA GLN A 50 -2.62 -9.02 27.67
C GLN A 50 -1.58 -9.85 26.93
N GLY A 51 -0.71 -10.54 27.66
CA GLY A 51 0.29 -11.42 27.08
C GLY A 51 1.32 -10.69 26.24
N LYS A 52 1.70 -11.30 25.12
CA LYS A 52 2.76 -10.79 24.22
C LYS A 52 2.24 -10.34 22.87
N PHE A 53 1.04 -10.72 22.49
CA PHE A 53 0.51 -10.49 21.15
C PHE A 53 -0.97 -10.12 21.19
N ALA A 54 -1.40 -9.30 20.23
CA ALA A 54 -2.79 -8.99 19.96
C ALA A 54 -3.05 -8.98 18.45
N ALA A 55 -4.30 -9.15 18.01
CA ALA A 55 -4.69 -9.01 16.62
C ALA A 55 -5.06 -7.57 16.30
N VAL A 56 -4.56 -7.04 15.18
CA VAL A 56 -4.79 -5.68 14.73
C VAL A 56 -5.11 -5.66 13.24
N THR A 57 -5.94 -4.71 12.80
CA THR A 57 -6.02 -4.33 11.39
C THR A 57 -5.28 -3.03 11.15
N ASP A 58 -4.76 -2.87 9.94
CA ASP A 58 -4.26 -1.60 9.43
C ASP A 58 -4.97 -1.28 8.11
N MET A 59 -5.80 -0.25 8.11
CA MET A 59 -6.56 0.19 6.95
C MET A 59 -6.27 1.66 6.69
N ASN A 60 -5.53 1.93 5.62
CA ASN A 60 -5.15 3.29 5.21
C ASN A 60 -6.02 3.81 4.06
N GLY A 61 -6.86 2.99 3.51
CA GLY A 61 -7.79 3.30 2.45
C GLY A 61 -9.03 2.43 2.52
N PRO A 62 -9.95 2.58 1.58
CA PRO A 62 -11.19 1.81 1.57
C PRO A 62 -10.95 0.31 1.67
N GLY A 63 -11.64 -0.33 2.60
CA GLY A 63 -11.49 -1.77 2.80
C GLY A 63 -12.52 -2.38 3.74
N THR A 64 -12.71 -3.69 3.59
CA THR A 64 -13.45 -4.54 4.53
C THR A 64 -12.53 -5.65 5.00
N ARG A 65 -12.46 -5.87 6.31
CA ARG A 65 -11.60 -6.88 6.94
C ARG A 65 -12.40 -7.68 7.93
N ILE A 66 -12.47 -8.97 7.72
CA ILE A 66 -13.24 -9.88 8.55
C ILE A 66 -12.33 -11.01 9.01
N LEU A 67 -12.31 -11.24 10.31
CA LEU A 67 -11.71 -12.40 10.95
C LEU A 67 -12.84 -13.18 11.61
N TYR A 68 -12.95 -14.48 11.36
CA TYR A 68 -14.08 -15.25 11.87
C TYR A 68 -13.72 -16.69 12.19
N ARG A 69 -14.57 -17.29 13.05
CA ARG A 69 -14.44 -18.68 13.50
C ARG A 69 -15.79 -19.26 13.87
N ASP A 70 -16.02 -20.50 13.49
CA ASP A 70 -17.23 -21.24 13.90
C ASP A 70 -16.99 -21.94 15.23
N LEU A 71 -17.97 -21.83 16.12
CA LEU A 71 -17.93 -22.31 17.49
C LEU A 71 -19.21 -23.06 17.81
N ARG A 72 -19.12 -24.15 18.61
CA ARG A 72 -20.27 -24.78 19.25
C ARG A 72 -20.27 -24.46 20.74
N LEU A 73 -21.33 -23.85 21.21
CA LEU A 73 -21.48 -23.44 22.61
C LEU A 73 -22.17 -24.54 23.40
N GLU A 74 -21.41 -25.44 24.03
CA GLU A 74 -21.97 -26.50 24.88
C GLU A 74 -22.07 -26.01 26.33
N GLY A 75 -23.03 -25.11 26.60
CA GLY A 75 -23.25 -24.52 27.92
C GLY A 75 -23.58 -23.03 27.85
N ARG A 76 -23.69 -22.43 29.03
CA ARG A 76 -23.97 -20.99 29.19
C ARG A 76 -22.67 -20.25 29.41
N PHE A 77 -22.45 -19.19 28.63
CA PHE A 77 -21.21 -18.41 28.65
C PHE A 77 -21.44 -16.91 28.56
N THR A 78 -20.52 -16.16 29.15
CA THR A 78 -20.27 -14.76 28.82
C THR A 78 -19.08 -14.72 27.86
N LEU A 79 -19.27 -14.12 26.68
CA LEU A 79 -18.20 -13.81 25.75
C LEU A 79 -17.56 -12.49 26.18
N GLN A 80 -16.26 -12.46 26.30
CA GLN A 80 -15.47 -11.27 26.63
C GLN A 80 -14.38 -11.06 25.58
N ALA A 81 -14.03 -9.79 25.35
CA ALA A 81 -12.91 -9.40 24.51
C ALA A 81 -12.37 -8.04 24.97
N THR A 82 -11.09 -7.79 24.74
CA THR A 82 -10.51 -6.45 24.88
C THR A 82 -10.45 -5.81 23.51
N VAL A 83 -11.03 -4.62 23.35
CA VAL A 83 -11.10 -3.86 22.09
C VAL A 83 -10.42 -2.51 22.21
N PHE A 84 -9.76 -2.09 21.15
CA PHE A 84 -9.21 -0.75 21.01
C PHE A 84 -9.23 -0.31 19.55
N TYR A 85 -9.27 0.97 19.30
CA TYR A 85 -9.24 1.48 17.93
C TYR A 85 -8.76 2.94 17.87
N ALA A 86 -8.35 3.33 16.67
CA ALA A 86 -8.15 4.72 16.30
C ALA A 86 -8.48 4.94 14.83
N GLY A 87 -9.21 6.00 14.54
CA GLY A 87 -9.61 6.41 13.19
C GLY A 87 -9.44 7.90 13.01
N THR A 88 -9.51 8.35 11.78
CA THR A 88 -9.43 9.78 11.41
C THR A 88 -10.77 10.35 10.98
N ALA A 89 -11.74 9.50 10.64
CA ALA A 89 -13.08 9.90 10.23
C ALA A 89 -14.14 9.49 11.27
N PRO A 90 -15.31 10.17 11.29
CA PRO A 90 -16.43 9.79 12.14
C PRO A 90 -16.96 8.39 11.84
N PHE A 91 -17.33 7.66 12.88
CA PHE A 91 -17.99 6.37 12.69
C PHE A 91 -19.38 6.52 12.07
N SER A 92 -19.73 5.56 11.24
CA SER A 92 -21.02 5.39 10.63
C SER A 92 -21.43 3.92 10.71
N SER A 93 -22.72 3.63 10.73
CA SER A 93 -23.23 2.26 10.86
C SER A 93 -24.25 1.97 9.76
N PRO A 94 -23.84 1.94 8.49
CA PRO A 94 -24.73 1.55 7.41
C PRO A 94 -25.11 0.07 7.52
N ALA A 95 -26.16 -0.34 6.85
CA ALA A 95 -26.67 -1.71 6.86
C ALA A 95 -25.79 -2.69 6.04
N SER A 96 -24.49 -2.43 5.93
CA SER A 96 -23.55 -3.20 5.12
C SER A 96 -22.13 -3.13 5.70
N LEU A 97 -21.32 -4.15 5.43
CA LEU A 97 -19.85 -4.12 5.62
C LEU A 97 -19.10 -3.82 4.31
N ALA A 98 -19.79 -3.47 3.24
CA ALA A 98 -19.17 -3.11 1.98
C ALA A 98 -18.44 -1.76 2.10
N HIS A 99 -17.19 -1.70 1.68
CA HIS A 99 -16.40 -0.47 1.63
C HIS A 99 -16.52 0.29 0.30
N ASP A 100 -17.10 -0.35 -0.71
CA ASP A 100 -17.25 0.17 -2.08
C ASP A 100 -18.64 0.79 -2.33
N THR A 101 -19.28 1.28 -1.27
CA THR A 101 -20.55 2.00 -1.35
C THR A 101 -20.34 3.51 -1.37
N PRO A 102 -21.24 4.29 -2.02
CA PRO A 102 -21.17 5.75 -1.95
C PRO A 102 -21.52 6.30 -0.56
N GLU A 103 -22.15 5.50 0.29
CA GLU A 103 -22.49 5.91 1.64
C GLU A 103 -21.31 5.80 2.59
N PRO A 104 -21.13 6.76 3.53
CA PRO A 104 -20.10 6.66 4.55
C PRO A 104 -20.20 5.35 5.31
N ASN A 105 -19.10 4.59 5.33
CA ASN A 105 -18.99 3.33 6.03
C ASN A 105 -17.66 3.26 6.79
N GLN A 106 -17.71 3.63 8.06
CA GLN A 106 -16.57 3.52 8.97
C GLN A 106 -17.06 2.85 10.25
N GLN A 107 -16.81 1.55 10.37
CA GLN A 107 -17.31 0.77 11.50
C GLN A 107 -16.34 -0.34 11.91
N PHE A 108 -16.37 -0.66 13.20
CA PHE A 108 -15.77 -1.84 13.78
C PHE A 108 -16.81 -2.58 14.63
N ARG A 109 -16.89 -3.91 14.49
CA ARG A 109 -17.86 -4.72 15.20
C ARG A 109 -17.36 -6.12 15.54
N ILE A 110 -17.89 -6.65 16.64
CA ILE A 110 -17.76 -8.04 17.06
C ILE A 110 -19.15 -8.63 17.13
N ASP A 111 -19.42 -9.64 16.30
CA ASP A 111 -20.74 -10.24 16.19
C ASP A 111 -20.69 -11.76 16.43
N LEU A 112 -21.78 -12.29 16.97
CA LEU A 112 -22.18 -13.67 16.73
C LEU A 112 -23.16 -13.69 15.57
N VAL A 113 -22.86 -14.45 14.52
CA VAL A 113 -23.71 -14.57 13.34
C VAL A 113 -24.07 -16.04 13.08
N ARG A 114 -25.12 -16.27 12.31
CA ARG A 114 -25.46 -17.62 11.85
C ARG A 114 -24.36 -18.14 10.93
N PRO A 115 -23.87 -19.39 11.09
CA PRO A 115 -22.80 -19.93 10.22
C PRO A 115 -23.17 -19.95 8.73
N ALA A 116 -24.48 -20.08 8.41
CA ALA A 116 -24.96 -20.09 7.02
C ALA A 116 -25.21 -18.69 6.44
N ALA A 117 -25.09 -17.62 7.25
CA ALA A 117 -25.28 -16.25 6.79
C ALA A 117 -24.11 -15.81 5.89
N PRO A 118 -24.34 -14.89 4.94
CA PRO A 118 -23.26 -14.20 4.24
C PRO A 118 -22.29 -13.58 5.25
N ILE A 119 -20.99 -13.70 4.97
CA ILE A 119 -19.96 -13.33 5.96
C ILE A 119 -19.95 -11.82 6.27
N ASP A 120 -20.40 -11.01 5.34
CA ASP A 120 -20.50 -9.55 5.39
C ASP A 120 -21.90 -9.04 5.80
N SER A 121 -22.87 -9.95 5.99
CA SER A 121 -24.24 -9.54 6.35
C SER A 121 -24.29 -8.90 7.73
N VAL A 122 -24.98 -7.78 7.83
CA VAL A 122 -25.37 -7.12 9.08
C VAL A 122 -26.89 -7.14 9.31
N ALA A 123 -27.61 -7.92 8.52
CA ALA A 123 -29.05 -8.07 8.65
C ALA A 123 -29.43 -8.68 10.01
N LYS A 124 -30.52 -8.19 10.62
CA LYS A 124 -31.02 -8.71 11.92
C LYS A 124 -31.40 -10.18 11.88
N SER A 125 -31.69 -10.74 10.70
CA SER A 125 -31.94 -12.18 10.50
C SER A 125 -30.68 -13.01 10.66
N ASP A 126 -29.51 -12.45 10.39
CA ASP A 126 -28.22 -13.13 10.27
C ASP A 126 -27.34 -12.90 11.50
N VAL A 127 -27.38 -11.70 12.06
CA VAL A 127 -26.66 -11.34 13.29
C VAL A 127 -27.45 -11.80 14.50
N LEU A 128 -26.93 -12.78 15.21
CA LEU A 128 -27.51 -13.34 16.43
C LEU A 128 -27.32 -12.37 17.61
N ALA A 129 -26.11 -11.83 17.74
CA ALA A 129 -25.76 -10.82 18.73
C ALA A 129 -24.66 -9.88 18.20
N ASN A 130 -24.77 -8.61 18.54
CA ASN A 130 -23.67 -7.66 18.40
C ASN A 130 -23.03 -7.46 19.78
N VAL A 131 -21.86 -8.05 19.99
CA VAL A 131 -21.11 -8.02 21.26
C VAL A 131 -20.47 -6.64 21.45
N PHE A 132 -20.00 -6.06 20.35
CA PHE A 132 -19.46 -4.73 20.26
C PHE A 132 -19.75 -4.13 18.87
N GLY A 133 -20.00 -2.84 18.81
CA GLY A 133 -20.12 -2.11 17.56
C GLY A 133 -19.89 -0.63 17.78
N THR A 134 -19.12 0.00 16.90
CA THR A 134 -18.98 1.46 16.87
C THR A 134 -20.27 2.10 16.34
N SER A 135 -20.57 3.29 16.82
CA SER A 135 -21.76 4.06 16.48
C SER A 135 -21.41 5.49 16.10
N PRO A 136 -22.25 6.18 15.32
CA PRO A 136 -22.09 7.61 15.08
C PRO A 136 -22.02 8.38 16.40
N GLY A 137 -20.97 9.21 16.54
CA GLY A 137 -20.71 9.97 17.75
C GLY A 137 -19.72 9.32 18.74
N ASP A 138 -19.31 8.07 18.49
CA ASP A 138 -18.22 7.47 19.27
C ASP A 138 -16.91 8.23 19.03
N PRO A 139 -16.03 8.28 20.04
CA PRO A 139 -14.74 8.96 19.90
C PRO A 139 -13.90 8.30 18.80
N ALA A 140 -13.13 9.10 18.08
CA ALA A 140 -12.25 8.59 17.02
C ALA A 140 -11.15 7.62 17.54
N ARG A 141 -10.87 7.64 18.85
CA ARG A 141 -9.88 6.77 19.50
C ARG A 141 -10.46 6.16 20.77
N ARG A 142 -10.22 4.85 20.95
CA ARG A 142 -10.57 4.09 22.15
C ARG A 142 -9.35 3.34 22.67
N GLN A 143 -9.02 3.55 23.91
CA GLN A 143 -7.99 2.78 24.62
C GLN A 143 -8.46 1.33 24.87
N PRO A 144 -7.56 0.37 25.12
CA PRO A 144 -7.93 -0.99 25.44
C PRO A 144 -9.03 -1.04 26.52
N THR A 145 -10.16 -1.61 26.14
CA THR A 145 -11.37 -1.65 26.97
C THR A 145 -11.99 -3.05 26.86
N GLU A 146 -12.28 -3.65 28.01
CA GLU A 146 -13.00 -4.92 28.04
C GLU A 146 -14.47 -4.71 27.67
N VAL A 147 -14.98 -5.58 26.78
CA VAL A 147 -16.39 -5.68 26.42
C VAL A 147 -16.87 -7.09 26.73
N SER A 148 -18.11 -7.24 27.14
CA SER A 148 -18.67 -8.54 27.51
C SER A 148 -20.16 -8.65 27.21
N MET A 149 -20.62 -9.85 26.88
CA MET A 149 -22.03 -10.15 26.62
C MET A 149 -22.38 -11.57 27.06
N ASP A 150 -23.51 -11.75 27.73
CA ASP A 150 -24.11 -13.07 27.98
C ASP A 150 -24.62 -13.67 26.67
N VAL A 151 -23.99 -14.76 26.23
CA VAL A 151 -24.33 -15.50 25.02
C VAL A 151 -25.05 -16.80 25.29
N SER A 152 -25.59 -16.99 26.49
CA SER A 152 -26.29 -18.19 26.92
C SER A 152 -27.54 -18.52 26.09
N ALA A 153 -28.14 -17.52 25.44
CA ALA A 153 -29.30 -17.73 24.54
C ALA A 153 -28.96 -18.68 23.36
N TRP A 154 -27.70 -18.85 23.04
CA TRP A 154 -27.23 -19.73 21.94
C TRP A 154 -26.58 -21.02 22.45
N ALA A 155 -26.77 -21.38 23.73
CA ALA A 155 -26.30 -22.65 24.28
C ALA A 155 -26.82 -23.84 23.47
N GLY A 156 -25.95 -24.81 23.18
CA GLY A 156 -26.24 -25.96 22.32
C GLY A 156 -26.19 -25.69 20.81
N GLN A 157 -25.96 -24.44 20.40
CA GLN A 157 -25.96 -24.06 19.00
C GLN A 157 -24.52 -23.88 18.45
N THR A 158 -24.40 -24.04 17.14
CA THR A 158 -23.24 -23.58 16.38
C THR A 158 -23.44 -22.13 15.97
N VAL A 159 -22.47 -21.29 16.28
CA VAL A 159 -22.45 -19.88 15.97
C VAL A 159 -21.13 -19.51 15.30
N ARG A 160 -21.10 -18.42 14.55
CA ARG A 160 -19.86 -17.85 14.01
C ARG A 160 -19.51 -16.58 14.78
N LEU A 161 -18.37 -16.58 15.44
CA LEU A 161 -17.77 -15.37 15.99
C LEU A 161 -17.06 -14.63 14.85
N ARG A 162 -17.40 -13.35 14.67
CA ARG A 162 -16.88 -12.49 13.61
C ARG A 162 -16.34 -11.19 14.19
N LEU A 163 -15.13 -10.83 13.82
CA LEU A 163 -14.52 -9.52 14.02
C LEU A 163 -14.49 -8.84 12.65
N ALA A 164 -15.13 -7.70 12.51
CA ALA A 164 -15.30 -7.07 11.20
C ALA A 164 -15.05 -5.57 11.26
N THR A 165 -14.29 -5.07 10.29
CA THR A 165 -14.14 -3.64 10.05
C THR A 165 -14.54 -3.33 8.62
N ALA A 166 -15.14 -2.17 8.40
CA ALA A 166 -15.32 -1.57 7.10
C ALA A 166 -14.92 -0.10 7.20
N ASP A 167 -14.24 0.39 6.17
CA ASP A 167 -13.79 1.77 6.08
C ASP A 167 -13.79 2.24 4.62
N ASN A 168 -14.38 3.40 4.37
CA ASN A 168 -14.31 4.13 3.11
C ASN A 168 -14.22 5.66 3.33
N GLN A 169 -13.90 6.09 4.55
CA GLN A 169 -13.86 7.50 4.93
C GLN A 169 -12.47 7.98 5.34
N GLY A 170 -11.60 7.09 5.75
CA GLY A 170 -10.24 7.43 6.17
C GLY A 170 -9.59 6.33 7.01
N PRO A 171 -8.31 6.46 7.33
CA PRO A 171 -7.59 5.43 8.07
C PRO A 171 -8.32 4.98 9.34
N LEU A 172 -8.52 3.67 9.47
CA LEU A 172 -9.09 3.02 10.64
C LEU A 172 -8.22 1.85 11.07
N ARG A 173 -7.68 1.91 12.27
CA ARG A 173 -6.98 0.80 12.90
C ARG A 173 -7.80 0.29 14.07
N VAL A 174 -8.04 -1.00 14.10
CA VAL A 174 -8.74 -1.67 15.21
C VAL A 174 -7.90 -2.81 15.75
N GLY A 175 -8.03 -3.05 17.05
CA GLY A 175 -7.36 -4.15 17.69
C GLY A 175 -8.29 -4.94 18.60
N VAL A 176 -8.03 -6.22 18.68
CA VAL A 176 -8.74 -7.17 19.56
C VAL A 176 -7.73 -8.07 20.24
N ASP A 177 -7.97 -8.30 21.52
CA ASP A 177 -7.19 -9.21 22.34
C ASP A 177 -8.08 -9.96 23.33
N ASN A 178 -7.54 -10.99 23.97
CA ASN A 178 -8.15 -11.66 25.11
C ASN A 178 -9.61 -12.09 24.88
N ILE A 179 -9.88 -12.73 23.73
CA ILE A 179 -11.20 -13.29 23.43
C ILE A 179 -11.37 -14.55 24.28
N ARG A 180 -12.34 -14.51 25.20
CA ARG A 180 -12.59 -15.63 26.10
C ARG A 180 -14.09 -15.85 26.34
N PHE A 181 -14.44 -17.10 26.67
CA PHE A 181 -15.77 -17.48 27.09
C PHE A 181 -15.73 -17.91 28.55
N GLU A 182 -16.31 -17.09 29.40
CA GLU A 182 -16.44 -17.41 30.83
C GLU A 182 -17.77 -18.12 31.09
N ARG A 183 -17.70 -19.23 31.82
CA ARG A 183 -18.89 -20.02 32.12
C ARG A 183 -19.80 -19.31 33.13
N ILE A 184 -21.10 -19.33 32.87
CA ILE A 184 -22.12 -18.84 33.78
C ILE A 184 -22.71 -20.01 34.57
N GLY A 185 -22.48 -20.07 35.90
CA GLY A 185 -23.00 -21.08 36.82
C GLY A 185 -22.08 -22.29 37.06
N GLY A 186 -22.22 -22.94 38.21
CA GLY A 186 -21.29 -23.96 38.78
C GLY A 186 -21.45 -25.41 38.26
N GLY A 187 -21.98 -25.66 37.08
CA GLY A 187 -22.13 -27.02 36.53
C GLY A 187 -20.85 -27.54 35.88
N ALA A 188 -20.57 -28.86 36.00
CA ALA A 188 -19.35 -29.49 35.49
C ALA A 188 -19.29 -29.59 33.96
N ASP A 189 -20.38 -29.48 33.25
CA ASP A 189 -20.51 -29.82 31.83
C ASP A 189 -20.80 -28.58 30.96
N GLY A 190 -19.78 -27.95 30.45
CA GLY A 190 -19.90 -26.89 29.43
C GLY A 190 -18.55 -26.62 28.83
N ARG A 191 -18.44 -26.65 27.51
CA ARG A 191 -17.25 -26.31 26.75
C ARG A 191 -17.60 -25.48 25.52
N VAL A 192 -16.65 -24.71 25.07
CA VAL A 192 -16.70 -24.09 23.74
C VAL A 192 -15.85 -24.96 22.83
N GLU A 193 -16.49 -25.63 21.90
CA GLU A 193 -15.81 -26.44 20.90
C GLU A 193 -15.48 -25.57 19.69
N LEU A 194 -14.20 -25.54 19.33
CA LEU A 194 -13.72 -24.86 18.14
C LEU A 194 -13.91 -25.80 16.95
N LEU A 195 -14.74 -25.40 16.01
CA LEU A 195 -15.04 -26.20 14.83
C LEU A 195 -14.02 -25.93 13.72
N ALA A 196 -13.76 -26.96 12.90
CA ALA A 196 -13.10 -26.76 11.63
C ALA A 196 -14.00 -25.86 10.76
N THR A 197 -13.65 -24.60 10.64
CA THR A 197 -14.43 -23.61 9.91
C THR A 197 -14.13 -23.75 8.43
N PRO A 198 -15.03 -24.27 7.60
CA PRO A 198 -14.82 -24.28 6.17
C PRO A 198 -14.73 -22.83 5.69
N ARG A 199 -13.80 -22.56 4.80
CA ARG A 199 -13.80 -21.26 4.10
C ARG A 199 -15.12 -21.17 3.35
N PRO A 200 -15.99 -20.16 3.60
CA PRO A 200 -17.26 -20.07 2.89
C PRO A 200 -17.02 -20.04 1.38
N ALA A 201 -17.86 -20.68 0.61
CA ALA A 201 -17.90 -20.50 -0.83
C ALA A 201 -18.06 -19.00 -1.18
N SER A 202 -18.78 -18.24 -0.35
CA SER A 202 -18.93 -16.79 -0.41
C SER A 202 -17.71 -15.98 0.06
N ALA A 203 -16.69 -16.58 0.67
CA ALA A 203 -15.39 -15.90 0.84
C ALA A 203 -14.71 -15.64 -0.51
N VAL A 204 -15.16 -16.35 -1.55
CA VAL A 204 -14.87 -16.02 -2.95
C VAL A 204 -15.72 -14.82 -3.42
N ASP A 205 -16.78 -14.46 -2.73
CA ASP A 205 -17.79 -13.47 -3.15
C ASP A 205 -17.66 -12.11 -2.47
N LEU A 206 -16.78 -11.95 -1.46
CA LEU A 206 -16.16 -10.65 -1.16
C LEU A 206 -15.08 -10.31 -2.20
N VAL A 207 -14.69 -11.23 -3.06
CA VAL A 207 -14.23 -10.89 -4.38
C VAL A 207 -15.40 -10.18 -5.06
N LEU A 208 -15.35 -8.85 -5.07
CA LEU A 208 -16.16 -7.98 -5.92
C LEU A 208 -16.50 -8.76 -7.19
N HIS A 209 -17.74 -8.80 -7.57
CA HIS A 209 -18.18 -9.53 -8.76
C HIS A 209 -17.27 -9.17 -9.92
N ARG A 210 -16.36 -10.10 -10.29
CA ARG A 210 -15.44 -9.87 -11.38
C ARG A 210 -16.26 -9.54 -12.61
N LEU A 211 -16.11 -8.33 -13.08
CA LEU A 211 -16.85 -7.82 -14.21
C LEU A 211 -16.25 -8.39 -15.51
N THR A 212 -17.02 -8.40 -16.57
CA THR A 212 -16.45 -8.55 -17.91
C THR A 212 -15.47 -7.40 -18.18
N GLN A 213 -14.53 -7.59 -19.09
CA GLN A 213 -13.56 -6.53 -19.43
C GLN A 213 -14.27 -5.22 -19.80
N ALA A 214 -15.33 -5.27 -20.60
CA ALA A 214 -16.06 -4.07 -21.01
C ALA A 214 -16.73 -3.37 -19.82
N GLN A 215 -17.35 -4.13 -18.91
CA GLN A 215 -17.96 -3.58 -17.70
C GLN A 215 -16.93 -3.00 -16.75
N ALA A 216 -15.77 -3.66 -16.54
CA ALA A 216 -14.72 -3.16 -15.68
C ALA A 216 -14.10 -1.85 -16.19
N LEU A 217 -13.94 -1.72 -17.51
CA LEU A 217 -13.43 -0.50 -18.14
C LEU A 217 -14.46 0.64 -18.03
N ALA A 218 -15.74 0.37 -18.27
CA ALA A 218 -16.81 1.34 -18.12
C ALA A 218 -16.90 1.82 -16.66
N ALA A 219 -16.94 0.88 -15.70
CA ALA A 219 -16.98 1.20 -14.28
C ALA A 219 -15.77 2.06 -13.84
N LEU A 220 -14.55 1.75 -14.33
CA LEU A 220 -13.36 2.56 -14.03
C LEU A 220 -13.49 3.98 -14.59
N SER A 221 -13.98 4.12 -15.83
CA SER A 221 -14.17 5.44 -16.45
C SER A 221 -15.21 6.28 -15.71
N ASP A 222 -16.35 5.65 -15.35
CA ASP A 222 -17.42 6.31 -14.60
C ASP A 222 -16.92 6.72 -13.22
N HIS A 223 -16.22 5.84 -12.50
CA HIS A 223 -15.66 6.13 -11.19
C HIS A 223 -14.63 7.26 -11.24
N ALA A 224 -13.72 7.26 -12.22
CA ALA A 224 -12.77 8.37 -12.41
C ALA A 224 -13.48 9.70 -12.70
N ALA A 225 -14.57 9.67 -13.48
CA ALA A 225 -15.37 10.86 -13.76
C ALA A 225 -16.11 11.37 -12.50
N GLU A 226 -16.67 10.48 -11.69
CA GLU A 226 -17.32 10.82 -10.42
C GLU A 226 -16.32 11.44 -9.42
N ARG A 227 -15.13 10.84 -9.25
CA ARG A 227 -14.08 11.38 -8.40
C ARG A 227 -13.59 12.74 -8.89
N ALA A 228 -13.50 12.92 -10.22
CA ALA A 228 -13.12 14.23 -10.80
C ALA A 228 -14.21 15.28 -10.62
N ALA A 229 -15.49 14.92 -10.71
CA ALA A 229 -16.61 15.82 -10.44
C ALA A 229 -16.67 16.23 -8.95
N ALA A 230 -16.27 15.33 -8.04
CA ALA A 230 -16.12 15.60 -6.61
C ALA A 230 -14.84 16.38 -6.26
N ASP A 231 -14.02 16.74 -7.24
CA ASP A 231 -12.70 17.39 -7.06
C ASP A 231 -11.71 16.54 -6.23
N GLU A 232 -11.77 15.22 -6.37
CA GLU A 232 -10.95 14.24 -5.66
C GLU A 232 -9.98 13.50 -6.59
N PHE A 233 -10.15 13.63 -7.90
CA PHE A 233 -9.23 13.16 -8.92
C PHE A 233 -8.97 14.22 -9.99
N ALA A 234 -7.71 14.42 -10.32
CA ALA A 234 -7.28 15.16 -11.50
C ALA A 234 -6.05 14.45 -12.05
N GLY A 235 -6.17 13.85 -13.24
CA GLY A 235 -5.12 12.96 -13.71
C GLY A 235 -5.46 12.26 -15.02
N ALA A 236 -4.70 11.21 -15.32
CA ALA A 236 -4.90 10.35 -16.49
C ALA A 236 -4.84 8.87 -16.09
N VAL A 237 -5.63 8.05 -16.78
CA VAL A 237 -5.69 6.60 -16.58
C VAL A 237 -5.46 5.90 -17.92
N LEU A 238 -4.73 4.79 -17.89
CA LEU A 238 -4.54 3.90 -19.01
C LEU A 238 -4.68 2.44 -18.58
N VAL A 239 -5.48 1.69 -19.31
CA VAL A 239 -5.55 0.22 -19.19
C VAL A 239 -5.20 -0.37 -20.56
N ALA A 240 -4.24 -1.30 -20.56
CA ALA A 240 -3.91 -2.08 -21.74
C ALA A 240 -3.96 -3.58 -21.42
N ARG A 241 -4.23 -4.40 -22.42
CA ARG A 241 -4.17 -5.86 -22.32
C ARG A 241 -3.43 -6.44 -23.52
N ARG A 242 -2.39 -7.25 -23.25
CA ARG A 242 -1.57 -7.90 -24.30
C ARG A 242 -1.10 -6.90 -25.36
N GLY A 243 -0.63 -5.74 -24.92
CA GLY A 243 -0.12 -4.68 -25.77
C GLY A 243 -1.17 -3.75 -26.40
N LYS A 244 -2.47 -4.12 -26.37
CA LYS A 244 -3.55 -3.29 -26.92
C LYS A 244 -4.10 -2.36 -25.84
N VAL A 245 -4.11 -1.06 -26.10
CA VAL A 245 -4.77 -0.05 -25.23
C VAL A 245 -6.29 -0.25 -25.29
N LEU A 246 -6.92 -0.38 -24.13
CA LEU A 246 -8.36 -0.60 -23.95
C LEU A 246 -9.06 0.66 -23.43
N LEU A 247 -8.40 1.41 -22.53
CA LEU A 247 -8.83 2.69 -22.02
C LEU A 247 -7.62 3.62 -21.98
N LYS A 248 -7.79 4.86 -22.34
CA LYS A 248 -6.79 5.92 -22.19
C LYS A 248 -7.51 7.25 -22.17
N ASP A 249 -7.69 7.82 -20.99
CA ASP A 249 -8.45 9.05 -20.79
C ASP A 249 -7.86 9.89 -19.65
N ALA A 250 -8.38 11.13 -19.49
CA ALA A 250 -7.92 12.06 -18.47
C ALA A 250 -9.05 12.98 -17.98
N TRP A 251 -8.96 13.37 -16.72
CA TRP A 251 -9.97 14.19 -16.04
C TRP A 251 -9.32 15.31 -15.22
N GLY A 252 -10.11 16.30 -14.86
CA GLY A 252 -9.69 17.41 -14.01
C GLY A 252 -8.72 18.37 -14.69
N ARG A 253 -8.03 19.19 -13.89
CA ARG A 253 -7.16 20.27 -14.36
C ARG A 253 -5.68 19.96 -14.14
N ALA A 254 -4.88 20.10 -15.20
CA ALA A 254 -3.41 20.08 -15.14
C ALA A 254 -2.86 21.37 -14.51
N ASP A 255 -3.52 22.49 -14.79
CA ASP A 255 -3.26 23.78 -14.14
C ASP A 255 -4.59 24.44 -13.79
N ARG A 256 -4.89 24.53 -12.49
CA ARG A 256 -6.12 25.14 -11.98
C ARG A 256 -6.16 26.64 -12.22
N LYS A 257 -5.01 27.31 -12.07
CA LYS A 257 -4.91 28.77 -12.25
C LYS A 257 -5.06 29.17 -13.70
N ALA A 258 -4.41 28.45 -14.61
CA ALA A 258 -4.52 28.72 -16.05
C ALA A 258 -5.75 28.09 -16.70
N GLY A 259 -6.52 27.26 -15.98
CA GLY A 259 -7.69 26.57 -16.49
C GLY A 259 -7.37 25.44 -17.49
N VAL A 260 -6.12 24.95 -17.53
CA VAL A 260 -5.68 23.92 -18.46
C VAL A 260 -6.19 22.56 -18.00
N ALA A 261 -6.89 21.83 -18.86
CA ALA A 261 -7.36 20.48 -18.59
C ALA A 261 -6.21 19.45 -18.66
N ASN A 262 -6.32 18.36 -17.89
CA ASN A 262 -5.50 17.18 -18.11
C ASN A 262 -5.83 16.53 -19.44
N THR A 263 -4.82 15.91 -20.03
CA THR A 263 -4.92 15.05 -21.22
C THR A 263 -4.10 13.79 -20.99
N PRO A 264 -4.30 12.72 -21.77
CA PRO A 264 -3.43 11.56 -21.70
C PRO A 264 -1.95 11.82 -22.06
N ALA A 265 -1.62 13.00 -22.60
CA ALA A 265 -0.26 13.45 -22.87
C ALA A 265 0.32 14.30 -21.73
N THR A 266 -0.49 14.71 -20.77
CA THR A 266 -0.03 15.45 -19.59
C THR A 266 1.09 14.70 -18.89
N ARG A 267 2.16 15.41 -18.53
CA ARG A 267 3.32 14.90 -17.79
C ARG A 267 3.08 15.13 -16.31
N PHE A 268 2.94 14.05 -15.58
CA PHE A 268 2.73 14.06 -14.13
C PHE A 268 4.04 13.76 -13.42
N ARG A 269 4.24 14.33 -12.23
CA ARG A 269 5.29 13.88 -11.31
C ARG A 269 4.96 12.49 -10.82
N ILE A 270 5.95 11.60 -10.83
CA ILE A 270 5.73 10.16 -10.60
C ILE A 270 6.22 9.67 -9.24
N GLY A 271 6.87 10.55 -8.45
CA GLY A 271 7.34 10.17 -7.11
C GLY A 271 8.18 8.90 -7.11
N SER A 272 7.89 8.01 -6.18
CA SER A 272 8.64 6.76 -5.98
C SER A 272 8.54 5.74 -7.12
N MET A 273 7.64 5.91 -8.08
CA MET A 273 7.63 5.06 -9.29
C MET A 273 8.98 5.09 -10.02
N ASN A 274 9.77 6.16 -9.84
CA ASN A 274 11.13 6.27 -10.38
C ASN A 274 12.08 5.17 -9.87
N LYS A 275 11.77 4.54 -8.74
CA LYS A 275 12.57 3.42 -8.20
C LYS A 275 12.64 2.23 -9.15
N MET A 276 11.59 2.00 -9.94
CA MET A 276 11.61 0.97 -10.98
C MET A 276 12.71 1.23 -12.02
N PHE A 277 12.90 2.49 -12.44
CA PHE A 277 13.97 2.85 -13.38
C PHE A 277 15.35 2.68 -12.75
N THR A 278 15.49 3.06 -11.48
CA THR A 278 16.75 2.86 -10.73
C THR A 278 17.10 1.39 -10.56
N ALA A 279 16.11 0.56 -10.25
CA ALA A 279 16.31 -0.88 -10.13
C ALA A 279 16.72 -1.50 -11.48
N VAL A 280 16.03 -1.15 -12.56
CA VAL A 280 16.39 -1.61 -13.92
C VAL A 280 17.80 -1.17 -14.28
N ALA A 281 18.17 0.09 -14.05
CA ALA A 281 19.53 0.60 -14.31
C ALA A 281 20.60 -0.17 -13.51
N THR A 282 20.33 -0.43 -12.22
CA THR A 282 21.23 -1.23 -11.37
C THR A 282 21.38 -2.66 -11.88
N LEU A 283 20.26 -3.31 -12.24
CA LEU A 283 20.25 -4.68 -12.73
C LEU A 283 20.90 -4.82 -14.11
N GLN A 284 20.78 -3.81 -14.98
CA GLN A 284 21.57 -3.77 -16.25
C GLN A 284 23.07 -3.76 -16.00
N LEU A 285 23.53 -3.03 -14.97
CA LEU A 285 24.94 -3.05 -14.58
C LEU A 285 25.34 -4.39 -13.95
N VAL A 286 24.43 -5.08 -13.28
CA VAL A 286 24.65 -6.45 -12.78
C VAL A 286 24.74 -7.45 -13.95
N GLU A 287 23.83 -7.40 -14.93
CA GLU A 287 23.91 -8.23 -16.15
C GLU A 287 25.20 -7.98 -16.95
N ALA A 288 25.66 -6.73 -16.96
CA ALA A 288 26.93 -6.35 -17.59
C ALA A 288 28.17 -6.69 -16.75
N HIS A 289 28.02 -7.38 -15.62
CA HIS A 289 29.10 -7.73 -14.68
C HIS A 289 29.93 -6.54 -14.17
N LYS A 290 29.31 -5.35 -14.13
CA LYS A 290 29.92 -4.12 -13.59
C LYS A 290 29.59 -3.91 -12.11
N LEU A 291 28.52 -4.53 -11.63
CA LEU A 291 28.09 -4.62 -10.24
C LEU A 291 27.76 -6.08 -9.91
N ALA A 292 27.87 -6.46 -8.65
CA ALA A 292 27.24 -7.67 -8.13
C ALA A 292 26.22 -7.30 -7.04
N LEU A 293 25.15 -8.08 -6.92
CA LEU A 293 24.09 -7.83 -5.92
C LEU A 293 24.64 -7.84 -4.49
N ASP A 294 25.66 -8.64 -4.24
CA ASP A 294 26.28 -8.81 -2.93
C ASP A 294 27.53 -7.94 -2.72
N ASP A 295 27.87 -7.06 -3.69
CA ASP A 295 28.93 -6.08 -3.50
C ASP A 295 28.57 -5.12 -2.36
N PRO A 296 29.45 -4.97 -1.34
CA PRO A 296 29.32 -3.87 -0.39
C PRO A 296 29.46 -2.52 -1.10
N ILE A 297 28.65 -1.53 -0.72
CA ILE A 297 28.69 -0.21 -1.38
C ILE A 297 30.08 0.43 -1.34
N GLY A 298 30.88 0.15 -0.30
CA GLY A 298 32.22 0.67 -0.14
C GLY A 298 33.25 0.13 -1.15
N GLN A 299 32.96 -1.00 -1.84
CA GLN A 299 33.78 -1.50 -2.93
C GLN A 299 33.82 -0.49 -4.08
N HIS A 300 32.69 0.17 -4.35
CA HIS A 300 32.53 1.16 -5.40
C HIS A 300 32.63 2.59 -4.85
N LEU A 301 31.94 2.93 -3.78
CA LEU A 301 31.93 4.25 -3.15
C LEU A 301 33.05 4.34 -2.08
N ARG A 302 34.30 4.22 -2.49
CA ARG A 302 35.50 4.13 -1.60
C ARG A 302 35.64 5.28 -0.60
N ARG A 303 35.07 6.46 -0.91
CA ARG A 303 35.06 7.65 -0.04
C ARG A 303 33.79 7.82 0.77
N TYR A 304 32.94 6.77 0.84
CA TYR A 304 31.73 6.83 1.66
C TYR A 304 32.12 7.11 3.13
N PRO A 305 31.48 8.10 3.77
CA PRO A 305 31.93 8.61 5.08
C PRO A 305 31.88 7.55 6.17
N ASN A 306 30.76 6.85 6.36
CA ASN A 306 30.62 5.81 7.38
C ASN A 306 31.17 4.47 6.88
N LYS A 307 32.27 3.99 7.50
CA LYS A 307 32.99 2.78 7.06
C LYS A 307 32.21 1.49 7.37
N GLU A 308 31.42 1.48 8.44
CA GLU A 308 30.58 0.33 8.77
C GLU A 308 29.47 0.16 7.72
N VAL A 309 28.74 1.21 7.40
CA VAL A 309 27.73 1.22 6.34
C VAL A 309 28.35 0.79 5.01
N ALA A 310 29.52 1.36 4.68
CA ALA A 310 30.25 1.03 3.45
C ALA A 310 30.62 -0.45 3.33
N ALA A 311 30.94 -1.09 4.45
CA ALA A 311 31.36 -2.50 4.49
C ALA A 311 30.21 -3.50 4.55
N LYS A 312 29.08 -3.13 5.18
CA LYS A 312 27.97 -4.05 5.48
C LYS A 312 26.81 -3.96 4.49
N VAL A 313 26.51 -2.76 3.98
CA VAL A 313 25.36 -2.55 3.10
C VAL A 313 25.72 -2.96 1.67
N THR A 314 24.94 -3.89 1.10
CA THR A 314 25.14 -4.38 -0.27
C THR A 314 24.14 -3.76 -1.25
N VAL A 315 24.40 -3.90 -2.55
CA VAL A 315 23.46 -3.51 -3.62
C VAL A 315 22.09 -4.18 -3.43
N ARG A 316 22.07 -5.46 -3.08
CA ARG A 316 20.85 -6.23 -2.77
C ARG A 316 20.08 -5.59 -1.61
N HIS A 317 20.74 -5.24 -0.53
CA HIS A 317 20.10 -4.59 0.62
C HIS A 317 19.42 -3.27 0.24
N LEU A 318 20.04 -2.48 -0.64
CA LEU A 318 19.45 -1.23 -1.11
C LEU A 318 18.21 -1.47 -1.99
N LEU A 319 18.29 -2.43 -2.93
CA LEU A 319 17.19 -2.78 -3.83
C LEU A 319 15.96 -3.34 -3.10
N THR A 320 16.14 -3.96 -1.94
CA THR A 320 15.10 -4.61 -1.15
C THR A 320 14.66 -3.83 0.08
N HIS A 321 15.15 -2.59 0.27
CA HIS A 321 14.89 -1.79 1.46
C HIS A 321 15.27 -2.47 2.79
N THR A 322 16.33 -3.28 2.76
CA THR A 322 16.84 -3.99 3.96
C THR A 322 18.20 -3.47 4.42
N GLY A 323 18.64 -2.32 3.91
CA GLY A 323 19.97 -1.77 4.18
C GLY A 323 20.15 -1.09 5.53
N GLY A 324 19.08 -0.75 6.24
CA GLY A 324 19.15 -0.02 7.51
C GLY A 324 19.73 1.40 7.40
N THR A 325 19.68 2.00 6.21
CA THR A 325 20.34 3.28 5.91
C THR A 325 19.52 4.52 6.29
N GLY A 326 18.31 4.32 6.84
CA GLY A 326 17.39 5.41 7.17
C GLY A 326 16.81 6.12 5.94
N ASP A 327 16.12 7.23 6.15
CA ASP A 327 15.49 8.00 5.09
C ASP A 327 16.08 9.42 4.96
N ILE A 328 15.73 10.09 3.84
CA ILE A 328 16.13 11.48 3.57
C ILE A 328 15.17 12.49 4.15
N PHE A 329 13.86 12.15 4.22
CA PHE A 329 12.83 13.10 4.61
C PHE A 329 12.90 13.51 6.08
N GLY A 330 12.50 14.74 6.35
CA GLY A 330 12.50 15.36 7.66
C GLY A 330 13.07 16.78 7.63
N PRO A 331 13.19 17.45 8.78
CA PRO A 331 13.59 18.86 8.87
C PRO A 331 14.90 19.20 8.17
N GLU A 332 15.87 18.28 8.19
CA GLU A 332 17.17 18.44 7.52
C GLU A 332 17.03 18.49 5.99
N PHE A 333 16.15 17.62 5.42
CA PHE A 333 15.81 17.67 4.01
C PHE A 333 15.12 18.99 3.65
N ASP A 334 14.11 19.39 4.41
CA ASP A 334 13.33 20.61 4.16
C ASP A 334 14.23 21.85 4.11
N GLN A 335 15.20 21.90 5.01
CA GLN A 335 16.19 22.98 5.08
C GLN A 335 17.12 23.01 3.87
N HIS A 336 17.50 21.84 3.33
CA HIS A 336 18.57 21.72 2.32
C HIS A 336 18.08 21.35 0.91
N ARG A 337 16.79 20.97 0.73
CA ARG A 337 16.26 20.35 -0.48
C ARG A 337 16.56 21.07 -1.80
N LEU A 338 16.65 22.40 -1.78
CA LEU A 338 16.99 23.19 -2.96
C LEU A 338 18.50 23.23 -3.26
N GLY A 339 19.33 22.87 -2.28
CA GLY A 339 20.79 22.74 -2.39
C GLY A 339 21.23 21.33 -2.77
N LEU A 340 20.38 20.31 -2.59
CA LEU A 340 20.66 18.91 -2.93
C LEU A 340 20.41 18.69 -4.44
N ARG A 341 21.43 18.93 -5.25
CA ARG A 341 21.33 18.93 -6.72
C ARG A 341 21.76 17.62 -7.37
N GLU A 342 22.67 16.91 -6.76
CA GLU A 342 23.27 15.68 -7.24
C GLU A 342 23.33 14.63 -6.13
N HIS A 343 23.40 13.35 -6.46
CA HIS A 343 23.45 12.27 -5.47
C HIS A 343 24.60 12.47 -4.46
N ARG A 344 25.76 12.98 -4.91
CA ARG A 344 26.87 13.28 -4.00
C ARG A 344 26.54 14.31 -2.91
N ASP A 345 25.57 15.21 -3.11
CA ASP A 345 25.18 16.19 -2.10
C ASP A 345 24.43 15.50 -0.96
N TYR A 346 23.56 14.53 -1.30
CA TYR A 346 22.93 13.65 -0.32
C TYR A 346 23.93 12.79 0.44
N LEU A 347 24.97 12.26 -0.24
CA LEU A 347 26.01 11.50 0.43
C LEU A 347 26.82 12.36 1.40
N LYS A 348 27.07 13.63 1.08
CA LYS A 348 27.71 14.58 2.01
C LYS A 348 26.85 14.86 3.24
N LEU A 349 25.55 15.02 3.03
CA LEU A 349 24.62 15.36 4.12
C LEU A 349 24.33 14.15 5.02
N TYR A 350 24.06 12.98 4.44
CA TYR A 350 23.55 11.81 5.16
C TYR A 350 24.56 10.68 5.35
N GLY A 351 25.67 10.68 4.61
CA GLY A 351 26.59 9.54 4.56
C GLY A 351 27.36 9.24 5.84
N SER A 352 27.39 10.15 6.81
CA SER A 352 27.99 9.93 8.13
C SER A 352 27.06 9.19 9.11
N ARG A 353 25.76 9.07 8.80
CA ARG A 353 24.77 8.41 9.65
C ARG A 353 25.13 6.92 9.82
N GLY A 354 24.78 6.36 10.98
CA GLY A 354 24.89 4.93 11.27
C GLY A 354 23.74 4.12 10.67
N LEU A 355 23.77 2.83 10.94
CA LEU A 355 22.70 1.90 10.57
C LEU A 355 21.56 1.97 11.61
N ASN A 356 20.32 1.95 11.16
CA ASN A 356 19.16 1.82 12.03
C ASN A 356 19.01 0.37 12.56
N PHE A 357 19.54 -0.61 11.80
CA PHE A 357 19.55 -2.03 12.12
C PHE A 357 20.58 -2.75 11.25
N GLU A 358 20.91 -3.97 11.60
CA GLU A 358 21.87 -4.80 10.83
C GLU A 358 21.30 -5.09 9.42
N PRO A 359 22.06 -4.81 8.34
CA PRO A 359 21.60 -5.04 6.98
C PRO A 359 21.09 -6.47 6.75
N GLY A 360 19.94 -6.59 6.11
CA GLY A 360 19.23 -7.85 5.89
C GLY A 360 18.28 -8.28 7.01
N ALA A 361 18.33 -7.66 8.18
CA ALA A 361 17.54 -8.11 9.33
C ALA A 361 16.03 -7.82 9.20
N ARG A 362 15.66 -6.73 8.58
CA ARG A 362 14.25 -6.35 8.37
C ARG A 362 14.09 -5.42 7.17
N PHE A 363 12.86 -5.30 6.72
CA PHE A 363 12.45 -4.28 5.75
C PHE A 363 12.23 -2.93 6.45
N GLU A 364 12.77 -1.85 5.88
CA GLU A 364 12.46 -0.47 6.23
C GLU A 364 12.63 0.38 4.96
N TYR A 365 11.51 0.88 4.44
CA TYR A 365 11.52 1.67 3.21
C TYR A 365 12.50 2.84 3.32
N SER A 366 13.41 2.97 2.36
CA SER A 366 14.49 3.94 2.40
C SER A 366 14.66 4.65 1.07
N ASN A 367 14.34 5.93 1.02
CA ASN A 367 14.68 6.77 -0.11
C ASN A 367 16.20 7.00 -0.19
N TYR A 368 16.88 7.08 0.95
CA TYR A 368 18.33 7.21 0.95
C TYR A 368 19.04 6.00 0.34
N GLY A 369 18.52 4.80 0.57
CA GLY A 369 19.03 3.59 -0.09
C GLY A 369 19.00 3.69 -1.61
N PHE A 370 17.94 4.24 -2.18
CA PHE A 370 17.85 4.45 -3.64
C PHE A 370 18.72 5.62 -4.13
N VAL A 371 18.94 6.65 -3.33
CA VAL A 371 19.95 7.68 -3.63
C VAL A 371 21.34 7.05 -3.72
N LEU A 372 21.68 6.10 -2.82
CA LEU A 372 22.94 5.35 -2.88
C LEU A 372 23.03 4.51 -4.15
N LEU A 373 21.94 3.87 -4.61
CA LEU A 373 21.92 3.17 -5.91
C LEU A 373 22.19 4.15 -7.07
N GLY A 374 21.61 5.36 -7.03
CA GLY A 374 21.93 6.41 -8.00
C GLY A 374 23.41 6.75 -8.04
N ALA A 375 24.03 6.96 -6.89
CA ALA A 375 25.45 7.23 -6.79
C ALA A 375 26.33 6.05 -7.28
N LEU A 376 25.89 4.80 -7.04
CA LEU A 376 26.55 3.61 -7.58
C LEU A 376 26.46 3.55 -9.10
N ILE A 377 25.27 3.82 -9.67
CA ILE A 377 25.07 3.88 -11.12
C ILE A 377 26.02 4.93 -11.73
N GLU A 378 26.09 6.13 -11.16
CA GLU A 378 26.97 7.20 -11.64
C GLU A 378 28.45 6.78 -11.59
N HIS A 379 28.87 6.21 -10.47
CA HIS A 379 30.26 5.81 -10.28
C HIS A 379 30.69 4.70 -11.25
N VAL A 380 29.84 3.69 -11.41
CA VAL A 380 30.18 2.49 -12.20
C VAL A 380 30.04 2.73 -13.71
N SER A 381 29.04 3.54 -14.12
CA SER A 381 28.84 3.85 -15.53
C SER A 381 29.70 4.99 -16.05
N GLY A 382 30.13 5.90 -15.17
CA GLY A 382 30.83 7.14 -15.56
C GLY A 382 29.90 8.21 -16.15
N ALA A 383 28.58 7.98 -16.19
CA ALA A 383 27.57 8.92 -16.64
C ALA A 383 26.78 9.49 -15.45
N THR A 384 26.09 10.62 -15.63
CA THR A 384 25.10 11.03 -14.63
C THR A 384 23.95 10.03 -14.58
N TYR A 385 23.27 9.92 -13.45
CA TYR A 385 22.10 9.06 -13.32
C TYR A 385 21.05 9.35 -14.40
N ASP A 386 20.76 10.64 -14.63
CA ASP A 386 19.77 11.06 -15.61
C ASP A 386 20.17 10.70 -17.05
N ASP A 387 21.44 10.84 -17.40
CA ASP A 387 21.94 10.41 -18.71
C ASP A 387 21.88 8.90 -18.86
N TYR A 388 22.24 8.16 -17.81
CA TYR A 388 22.17 6.70 -17.84
C TYR A 388 20.73 6.21 -18.08
N VAL A 389 19.76 6.65 -17.26
CA VAL A 389 18.37 6.19 -17.40
C VAL A 389 17.73 6.66 -18.72
N ARG A 390 18.09 7.87 -19.19
CA ARG A 390 17.67 8.35 -20.50
C ARG A 390 18.15 7.43 -21.62
N ASP A 391 19.42 7.08 -21.62
CA ASP A 391 20.07 6.38 -22.74
C ASP A 391 19.84 4.87 -22.70
N HIS A 392 19.72 4.27 -21.52
CA HIS A 392 19.59 2.83 -21.34
C HIS A 392 18.17 2.35 -21.01
N ILE A 393 17.23 3.28 -20.66
CA ILE A 393 15.85 2.91 -20.34
C ILE A 393 14.87 3.71 -21.19
N PHE A 394 14.88 5.07 -21.11
CA PHE A 394 13.84 5.87 -21.74
C PHE A 394 13.91 5.81 -23.26
N ARG A 395 15.09 5.90 -23.85
CA ARG A 395 15.27 5.82 -25.32
C ARG A 395 14.96 4.40 -25.86
N PRO A 396 15.51 3.30 -25.30
CA PRO A 396 15.15 1.95 -25.72
C PRO A 396 13.66 1.64 -25.59
N ALA A 397 13.01 2.10 -24.52
CA ALA A 397 11.58 1.94 -24.32
C ALA A 397 10.72 2.99 -25.07
N ALA A 398 11.31 3.88 -25.87
CA ALA A 398 10.63 4.97 -26.58
C ALA A 398 9.79 5.91 -25.68
N MET A 399 10.24 6.14 -24.45
CA MET A 399 9.61 7.04 -23.46
C MET A 399 10.04 8.50 -23.68
N ARG A 400 9.40 9.17 -24.62
CA ARG A 400 9.81 10.50 -25.10
C ARG A 400 9.35 11.65 -24.22
N SER A 401 8.43 11.40 -23.32
CA SER A 401 7.82 12.40 -22.42
C SER A 401 8.19 12.17 -20.96
N THR A 402 9.26 11.39 -20.69
CA THR A 402 9.76 11.05 -19.37
C THR A 402 11.11 11.69 -19.10
N GLY A 403 11.31 12.20 -17.89
CA GLY A 403 12.57 12.82 -17.48
C GLY A 403 12.54 13.36 -16.06
N ALA A 404 13.67 13.96 -15.65
CA ALA A 404 13.84 14.57 -14.32
C ALA A 404 14.60 15.89 -14.41
N LEU A 405 14.13 16.83 -15.20
CA LEU A 405 14.70 18.19 -15.26
C LEU A 405 14.51 18.90 -13.91
N PRO A 406 15.40 19.87 -13.58
CA PRO A 406 15.19 20.72 -12.41
C PRO A 406 13.79 21.34 -12.38
N GLU A 407 13.19 21.44 -11.20
CA GLU A 407 11.81 21.90 -11.07
C GLU A 407 11.58 23.33 -11.56
N ALA A 408 12.61 24.17 -11.52
CA ALA A 408 12.58 25.53 -12.06
C ALA A 408 12.59 25.58 -13.61
N VAL A 409 12.89 24.47 -14.28
CA VAL A 409 12.88 24.40 -15.74
C VAL A 409 11.45 24.12 -16.20
N GLU A 410 10.97 24.96 -17.12
CA GLU A 410 9.67 24.75 -17.73
C GLU A 410 9.68 23.47 -18.57
N VAL A 411 8.73 22.60 -18.32
CA VAL A 411 8.50 21.36 -19.07
C VAL A 411 7.12 21.49 -19.72
N PRO A 412 7.02 21.47 -21.05
CA PRO A 412 5.74 21.56 -21.74
C PRO A 412 4.78 20.47 -21.25
N GLU A 413 3.50 20.79 -21.12
CA GLU A 413 2.43 19.88 -20.70
C GLU A 413 2.65 19.22 -19.30
N ARG A 414 3.55 19.75 -18.46
CA ARG A 414 3.72 19.24 -17.09
C ARG A 414 2.65 19.84 -16.19
N ALA A 415 1.89 18.97 -15.53
CA ALA A 415 0.89 19.37 -14.56
C ALA A 415 1.50 20.06 -13.34
N VAL A 416 0.81 21.07 -12.83
CA VAL A 416 1.04 21.66 -11.51
C VAL A 416 0.46 20.68 -10.47
N GLY A 417 1.26 20.29 -9.48
CA GLY A 417 0.76 19.48 -8.37
C GLY A 417 -0.02 20.34 -7.38
N TYR A 418 -1.09 19.80 -6.82
CA TYR A 418 -1.93 20.47 -5.85
C TYR A 418 -2.12 19.59 -4.61
N LEU A 419 -1.94 20.20 -3.46
CA LEU A 419 -2.17 19.59 -2.15
C LEU A 419 -3.27 20.34 -1.40
N ARG A 420 -3.90 19.67 -0.44
CA ARG A 420 -4.82 20.29 0.52
C ARG A 420 -4.61 19.72 1.92
N LEU A 421 -4.63 20.61 2.91
CA LEU A 421 -4.38 20.24 4.31
C LEU A 421 -5.57 19.51 4.96
N SER A 422 -6.77 19.66 4.39
CA SER A 422 -7.99 18.96 4.81
C SER A 422 -8.98 18.91 3.66
N PRO A 423 -9.98 18.02 3.69
CA PRO A 423 -11.03 17.96 2.66
C PRO A 423 -11.78 19.28 2.47
N ALA A 424 -11.85 20.13 3.48
CA ALA A 424 -12.52 21.44 3.43
C ALA A 424 -11.61 22.59 2.96
N SER A 425 -10.29 22.35 2.85
CA SER A 425 -9.33 23.35 2.43
C SER A 425 -9.33 23.52 0.90
N ALA A 426 -8.95 24.70 0.44
CA ALA A 426 -8.68 24.92 -0.98
C ALA A 426 -7.42 24.17 -1.42
N TRP A 427 -7.38 23.76 -2.67
CA TRP A 427 -6.17 23.21 -3.29
C TRP A 427 -5.10 24.29 -3.48
N GLU A 428 -3.89 24.00 -3.02
CA GLU A 428 -2.72 24.86 -3.15
C GLU A 428 -1.64 24.20 -4.02
N PRO A 429 -0.91 24.96 -4.86
CA PRO A 429 0.22 24.42 -5.60
C PRO A 429 1.29 23.87 -4.67
N ASN A 430 1.79 22.67 -4.94
CA ASN A 430 2.82 22.00 -4.14
C ASN A 430 4.25 22.49 -4.40
N THR A 431 4.45 23.61 -5.11
CA THR A 431 5.77 24.09 -5.55
C THR A 431 6.76 24.30 -4.41
N TYR A 432 6.25 24.64 -3.22
CA TYR A 432 7.09 24.87 -2.03
C TYR A 432 7.56 23.59 -1.33
N THR A 433 7.03 22.41 -1.68
CA THR A 433 7.46 21.11 -1.12
C THR A 433 8.51 20.42 -1.98
N LEU A 434 8.65 20.84 -3.25
CA LEU A 434 9.46 20.15 -4.23
C LEU A 434 10.97 20.31 -3.95
N PRO A 435 11.80 19.25 -4.20
CA PRO A 435 13.24 19.36 -4.22
C PRO A 435 13.72 20.17 -5.44
N TRP A 436 15.03 20.38 -5.55
CA TRP A 436 15.60 21.00 -6.74
C TRP A 436 15.31 20.21 -8.03
N ARG A 437 15.36 18.88 -7.95
CA ARG A 437 14.97 17.92 -9.01
C ARG A 437 14.68 16.54 -8.42
N GLY A 438 14.09 15.65 -9.22
CA GLY A 438 14.00 14.24 -8.89
C GLY A 438 15.37 13.56 -8.77
N THR A 439 15.42 12.46 -8.02
CA THR A 439 16.61 11.64 -7.77
C THR A 439 16.34 10.19 -8.14
N ALA A 440 17.33 9.32 -7.97
CA ALA A 440 17.16 7.87 -8.10
C ALA A 440 16.10 7.28 -7.15
N ALA A 441 15.76 7.98 -6.06
CA ALA A 441 14.74 7.54 -5.11
C ALA A 441 13.31 7.95 -5.49
N GLY A 442 13.16 9.02 -6.28
CA GLY A 442 11.83 9.53 -6.62
C GLY A 442 11.87 10.88 -7.30
N GLY A 443 10.71 11.33 -7.74
CA GLY A 443 10.54 12.54 -8.52
C GLY A 443 10.60 12.26 -10.03
N GLY A 444 10.92 13.28 -10.80
CA GLY A 444 10.79 13.20 -12.25
C GLY A 444 9.33 13.25 -12.71
N TYR A 445 9.14 13.11 -13.99
CA TYR A 445 7.81 13.16 -14.61
C TYR A 445 7.69 12.14 -15.74
N SER A 446 6.46 11.69 -16.00
CA SER A 446 6.13 10.78 -17.09
C SER A 446 4.67 10.96 -17.54
N THR A 447 4.26 10.20 -18.53
CA THR A 447 2.87 10.07 -18.99
C THR A 447 2.40 8.63 -18.84
N VAL A 448 1.09 8.42 -18.78
CA VAL A 448 0.51 7.05 -18.75
C VAL A 448 0.94 6.22 -19.98
N GLY A 449 1.16 6.88 -21.13
CA GLY A 449 1.63 6.24 -22.34
C GLY A 449 3.09 5.78 -22.27
N ASP A 450 3.97 6.58 -21.67
CA ASP A 450 5.39 6.22 -21.50
C ASP A 450 5.55 5.10 -20.48
N LEU A 451 4.78 5.10 -19.40
CA LEU A 451 4.80 4.03 -18.42
C LEU A 451 4.30 2.69 -19.00
N LEU A 452 3.30 2.73 -19.92
CA LEU A 452 2.93 1.53 -20.69
C LEU A 452 4.11 1.03 -21.54
N ARG A 453 4.83 1.93 -22.23
CA ARG A 453 6.02 1.54 -23.03
C ARG A 453 7.11 0.94 -22.17
N PHE A 454 7.34 1.49 -20.99
CA PHE A 454 8.26 0.91 -20.02
C PHE A 454 7.87 -0.53 -19.63
N ALA A 455 6.61 -0.74 -19.25
CA ALA A 455 6.10 -2.08 -18.91
C ALA A 455 6.24 -3.06 -20.08
N GLN A 456 5.96 -2.62 -21.32
CA GLN A 456 6.12 -3.43 -22.53
C GLN A 456 7.59 -3.77 -22.82
N ALA A 457 8.50 -2.79 -22.69
CA ALA A 457 9.93 -3.01 -22.90
C ALA A 457 10.53 -3.96 -21.85
N LEU A 458 10.06 -3.90 -20.59
CA LEU A 458 10.41 -4.89 -19.57
C LEU A 458 9.91 -6.28 -19.94
N GLY A 459 8.62 -6.41 -20.22
CA GLY A 459 8.00 -7.72 -20.52
C GLY A 459 8.49 -8.37 -21.82
N SER A 460 9.08 -7.61 -22.75
CA SER A 460 9.66 -8.13 -24.00
C SER A 460 11.16 -8.45 -23.92
N GLY A 461 11.80 -8.29 -22.76
CA GLY A 461 13.24 -8.47 -22.63
C GLY A 461 14.10 -7.32 -23.19
N GLY A 462 13.46 -6.21 -23.56
CA GLY A 462 14.18 -5.05 -24.15
C GLY A 462 15.00 -4.24 -23.17
N LEU A 463 14.77 -4.39 -21.86
CA LEU A 463 15.49 -3.66 -20.81
C LEU A 463 16.29 -4.57 -19.87
N LEU A 464 15.77 -5.75 -19.55
CA LEU A 464 16.39 -6.80 -18.73
C LEU A 464 16.11 -8.15 -19.36
N SER A 465 16.95 -9.14 -19.09
CA SER A 465 16.66 -10.52 -19.43
C SER A 465 15.41 -11.02 -18.68
N GLU A 466 14.72 -12.02 -19.22
CA GLU A 466 13.56 -12.63 -18.58
C GLU A 466 13.90 -13.17 -17.18
N ALA A 467 15.06 -13.79 -17.03
CA ALA A 467 15.54 -14.32 -15.75
C ALA A 467 15.75 -13.22 -14.70
N THR A 468 16.38 -12.11 -15.11
CA THR A 468 16.60 -10.96 -14.22
C THR A 468 15.29 -10.28 -13.84
N LEU A 469 14.35 -10.13 -14.78
CA LEU A 469 13.04 -9.57 -14.48
C LEU A 469 12.27 -10.47 -13.53
N ALA A 470 12.26 -11.78 -13.74
CA ALA A 470 11.59 -12.73 -12.84
C ALA A 470 12.15 -12.66 -11.41
N GLU A 471 13.48 -12.55 -11.27
CA GLU A 471 14.11 -12.36 -9.94
C GLU A 471 13.79 -10.99 -9.34
N ALA A 472 13.78 -9.92 -10.14
CA ALA A 472 13.46 -8.56 -9.69
C ALA A 472 12.00 -8.42 -9.20
N THR A 473 11.09 -9.19 -9.79
CA THR A 473 9.66 -9.17 -9.46
C THR A 473 9.22 -10.32 -8.56
N ARG A 474 10.18 -11.07 -8.00
CA ARG A 474 9.94 -12.06 -6.94
C ARG A 474 9.94 -11.35 -5.58
N PRO A 475 8.99 -11.66 -4.66
CA PRO A 475 9.04 -11.12 -3.31
C PRO A 475 10.31 -11.57 -2.56
N HIS A 476 11.09 -10.62 -2.08
CA HIS A 476 12.27 -10.88 -1.24
C HIS A 476 11.96 -10.62 0.22
N GLN A 477 11.30 -9.49 0.52
CA GLN A 477 10.83 -9.12 1.86
C GLN A 477 9.50 -8.34 1.71
N GLN A 478 8.49 -8.63 2.54
CA GLN A 478 7.22 -7.90 2.61
C GLN A 478 6.57 -7.57 1.25
N GLN A 479 6.51 -8.53 0.35
CA GLN A 479 5.95 -8.32 -1.01
C GLN A 479 6.73 -7.27 -1.83
N TYR A 480 8.00 -7.05 -1.54
CA TYR A 480 8.87 -6.17 -2.30
C TYR A 480 9.99 -6.97 -2.98
N GLY A 481 10.19 -6.73 -4.26
CA GLY A 481 11.26 -7.28 -5.08
C GLY A 481 12.46 -6.33 -5.15
N TYR A 482 13.17 -6.31 -6.26
CA TYR A 482 14.23 -5.34 -6.50
C TYR A 482 13.65 -4.06 -7.10
N GLY A 483 13.17 -3.15 -6.25
CA GLY A 483 12.59 -1.88 -6.66
C GLY A 483 11.19 -1.99 -7.27
N PHE A 484 10.50 -3.09 -7.04
CA PHE A 484 9.13 -3.35 -7.46
C PHE A 484 8.28 -3.82 -6.27
N ASP A 485 7.11 -3.24 -6.12
CA ASP A 485 6.04 -3.83 -5.29
C ASP A 485 5.51 -5.07 -6.00
N VAL A 486 5.34 -6.16 -5.26
CA VAL A 486 4.81 -7.43 -5.78
C VAL A 486 3.56 -7.78 -5.00
N GLN A 487 2.44 -7.94 -5.67
CA GLN A 487 1.14 -8.16 -5.03
C GLN A 487 0.39 -9.32 -5.68
N GLY A 488 -0.62 -9.81 -4.94
CA GLY A 488 -1.49 -10.88 -5.42
C GLY A 488 -0.80 -12.25 -5.48
N GLN A 489 -1.56 -13.26 -5.90
CA GLN A 489 -1.09 -14.64 -6.06
C GLN A 489 -1.73 -15.27 -7.29
N GLY A 490 -1.08 -16.31 -7.83
CA GLY A 490 -1.56 -17.02 -9.01
C GLY A 490 -1.75 -16.05 -10.18
N ARG A 491 -2.87 -16.15 -10.87
CA ARG A 491 -3.15 -15.31 -12.05
C ARG A 491 -3.28 -13.81 -11.77
N LEU A 492 -3.54 -13.45 -10.51
CA LEU A 492 -3.60 -12.05 -10.04
C LEU A 492 -2.24 -11.54 -9.53
N ALA A 493 -1.20 -12.37 -9.58
CA ALA A 493 0.15 -11.91 -9.29
C ALA A 493 0.50 -10.72 -10.18
N SER A 494 0.99 -9.66 -9.57
CA SER A 494 1.31 -8.41 -10.25
C SER A 494 2.57 -7.79 -9.68
N TYR A 495 3.23 -6.99 -10.50
CA TYR A 495 4.34 -6.15 -10.06
C TYR A 495 4.20 -4.73 -10.59
N GLY A 496 4.84 -3.82 -9.94
CA GLY A 496 4.82 -2.40 -10.30
C GLY A 496 5.40 -1.54 -9.21
N HIS A 497 4.97 -0.32 -9.11
CA HIS A 497 5.30 0.56 -7.99
C HIS A 497 4.33 1.74 -7.94
N GLY A 498 3.97 2.12 -6.73
CA GLY A 498 3.27 3.37 -6.46
C GLY A 498 4.23 4.55 -6.31
N GLY A 499 3.69 5.75 -6.42
CA GLY A 499 4.41 6.98 -6.13
C GLY A 499 3.47 7.99 -5.49
N GLY A 500 3.92 8.61 -4.39
CA GLY A 500 3.11 9.59 -3.67
C GLY A 500 3.97 10.59 -2.93
N ALA A 501 3.51 11.83 -2.94
CA ALA A 501 3.96 12.94 -2.12
C ALA A 501 2.91 14.05 -2.23
N PRO A 502 2.98 15.12 -1.42
CA PRO A 502 2.02 16.21 -1.56
C PRO A 502 1.90 16.72 -3.01
N GLY A 503 0.69 16.69 -3.55
CA GLY A 503 0.38 17.13 -4.92
C GLY A 503 0.86 16.20 -6.03
N MET A 504 1.11 14.93 -5.74
CA MET A 504 1.41 13.91 -6.75
C MET A 504 1.05 12.51 -6.26
N ASN A 505 0.40 11.74 -7.13
CA ASN A 505 0.13 10.33 -6.91
C ASN A 505 0.18 9.57 -8.24
N GLY A 506 0.67 8.36 -8.21
CA GLY A 506 0.72 7.50 -9.39
C GLY A 506 0.88 6.04 -9.03
N GLU A 507 0.42 5.18 -9.91
CA GLU A 507 0.52 3.73 -9.77
C GLU A 507 0.68 3.09 -11.15
N LEU A 508 1.59 2.13 -11.24
CA LEU A 508 1.72 1.20 -12.36
C LEU A 508 1.59 -0.23 -11.81
N ARG A 509 0.69 -1.02 -12.41
CA ARG A 509 0.58 -2.46 -12.15
C ARG A 509 0.62 -3.26 -13.43
N VAL A 510 1.46 -4.28 -13.46
CA VAL A 510 1.59 -5.25 -14.54
C VAL A 510 1.12 -6.60 -14.03
N PHE A 511 0.19 -7.24 -14.74
CA PHE A 511 -0.35 -8.56 -14.45
C PHE A 511 0.11 -9.52 -15.55
N PRO A 512 1.25 -10.21 -15.41
CA PRO A 512 1.87 -10.96 -16.50
C PRO A 512 0.97 -12.05 -17.08
N GLU A 513 0.32 -12.85 -16.24
CA GLU A 513 -0.53 -13.95 -16.69
C GLU A 513 -1.83 -13.48 -17.37
N LEU A 514 -2.44 -12.42 -16.87
CA LEU A 514 -3.65 -11.83 -17.44
C LEU A 514 -3.36 -10.91 -18.63
N GLY A 515 -2.10 -10.49 -18.76
CA GLY A 515 -1.63 -9.56 -19.78
C GLY A 515 -2.09 -8.12 -19.60
N TYR A 516 -2.58 -7.74 -18.43
CA TYR A 516 -2.98 -6.36 -18.15
C TYR A 516 -1.79 -5.49 -17.73
N VAL A 517 -1.83 -4.25 -18.16
CA VAL A 517 -1.04 -3.13 -17.64
C VAL A 517 -2.02 -2.02 -17.29
N VAL A 518 -1.98 -1.59 -16.04
CA VAL A 518 -2.84 -0.52 -15.51
C VAL A 518 -1.96 0.60 -15.00
N VAL A 519 -2.24 1.82 -15.43
CA VAL A 519 -1.51 3.02 -15.03
C VAL A 519 -2.51 4.10 -14.67
N ALA A 520 -2.36 4.72 -13.52
CA ALA A 520 -3.02 5.97 -13.20
C ALA A 520 -1.99 6.98 -12.67
N LEU A 521 -2.13 8.24 -13.07
CA LEU A 521 -1.30 9.36 -12.62
C LEU A 521 -2.20 10.53 -12.25
N SER A 522 -1.90 11.21 -11.16
CA SER A 522 -2.66 12.35 -10.66
C SER A 522 -1.73 13.48 -10.22
N ASN A 523 -2.18 14.70 -10.38
CA ASN A 523 -1.56 15.89 -9.81
C ASN A 523 -2.23 16.37 -8.52
N LEU A 524 -2.92 15.45 -7.82
CA LEU A 524 -3.46 15.65 -6.48
C LEU A 524 -2.75 14.71 -5.48
N ASP A 525 -3.04 14.90 -4.20
CA ASP A 525 -2.51 14.08 -3.10
C ASP A 525 -2.88 12.60 -3.23
N PRO A 526 -2.06 11.68 -2.68
CA PRO A 526 -2.48 10.29 -2.51
C PRO A 526 -3.79 10.20 -1.68
N PRO A 527 -4.66 9.21 -1.96
CA PRO A 527 -4.51 8.09 -2.89
C PRO A 527 -5.16 8.29 -4.28
N ALA A 528 -5.31 9.52 -4.77
CA ALA A 528 -6.13 9.89 -5.92
C ALA A 528 -5.94 9.01 -7.18
N ALA A 529 -4.72 8.55 -7.47
CA ALA A 529 -4.45 7.67 -8.62
C ALA A 529 -4.41 6.19 -8.23
N SER A 530 -3.78 5.84 -7.10
CA SER A 530 -3.65 4.45 -6.67
C SER A 530 -4.99 3.80 -6.38
N GLU A 531 -5.96 4.55 -5.86
CA GLU A 531 -7.34 4.11 -5.69
C GLU A 531 -7.99 3.62 -7.00
N LEU A 532 -7.76 4.32 -8.11
CA LEU A 532 -8.32 3.93 -9.42
C LEU A 532 -7.70 2.64 -9.95
N VAL A 533 -6.39 2.44 -9.72
CA VAL A 533 -5.72 1.18 -10.09
C VAL A 533 -6.26 0.03 -9.26
N GLU A 534 -6.44 0.23 -7.96
CA GLU A 534 -7.05 -0.75 -7.06
C GLU A 534 -8.51 -1.04 -7.46
N PHE A 535 -9.31 0.01 -7.71
CA PHE A 535 -10.69 -0.12 -8.17
C PHE A 535 -10.82 -1.04 -9.40
N PHE A 536 -9.96 -0.85 -10.40
CA PHE A 536 -9.95 -1.71 -11.58
C PHE A 536 -9.44 -3.12 -11.26
N THR A 537 -8.37 -3.25 -10.50
CA THR A 537 -7.76 -4.54 -10.13
C THR A 537 -8.74 -5.46 -9.43
N LEU A 538 -9.57 -4.90 -8.56
CA LEU A 538 -10.60 -5.64 -7.83
C LEU A 538 -11.75 -6.12 -8.75
N ARG A 539 -12.00 -5.45 -9.86
CA ARG A 539 -13.16 -5.70 -10.77
C ARG A 539 -12.80 -6.36 -12.08
N MET A 540 -11.56 -6.25 -12.54
CA MET A 540 -11.14 -6.82 -13.85
C MET A 540 -11.34 -8.34 -13.88
N PRO A 541 -11.59 -8.94 -15.06
CA PRO A 541 -11.71 -10.39 -15.19
C PRO A 541 -10.38 -11.07 -14.82
N ASN A 542 -10.50 -12.22 -14.18
CA ASN A 542 -9.36 -13.06 -13.79
C ASN A 542 -9.22 -14.33 -14.64
N GLN A 543 -9.89 -14.35 -15.81
CA GLN A 543 -9.87 -15.47 -16.77
C GLN A 543 -9.06 -15.14 -18.01
#